data_82357f8513df762d0806e52b4e6cafbe
#
_entry.id   82357f8513df762d0806e52b4e6cafbe
#
_cell.length_a   1.000
_cell.length_b   1.000
_cell.length_c   1.000
_cell.angle_alpha   90.00
_cell.angle_beta   90.00
_cell.angle_gamma   90.00
#
_symmetry.space_group_name_H-M   'P 1'
#
loop_
_entity.id
_entity.type
_entity.pdbx_description
1 polymer ?
#
loop_
_entity_poly.entity_id
_entity_poly.type
_entity_poly.pdbx_seq_one_letter_code
_entity_poly.pdbx_strand_id
1 'polypeptide(L)'
;KDNRLTVINQVIELPRADLAERISLMETERERLLRSLKGTSLSLKTFLPLVVKYNLSDEFPSYYSHRYLHDDQLGRKTLRHLDAENRRNMASYIQNIYTMEQLTRLQTNLRLLKNHQAHYAAGGKRTVDAELVGLRIGGFSLLTFPGELTVRIGLGLKTRSAQKPTFIAGYTNGYLYYAPTAEQLRNVGGAQEDSDCLLAPEWQAIFETKALEMLSEL
;
A
#
# COMPACT_ATOMS: atom_id res chain seq x y z
N LYS A 1 -12.41 5.23 45.65
CA LYS A 1 -12.05 5.94 44.41
C LYS A 1 -10.53 6.08 44.38
N ASP A 2 -9.87 5.58 43.35
CA ASP A 2 -8.43 5.78 43.14
C ASP A 2 -8.21 7.18 42.56
N ASN A 3 -7.46 8.03 43.21
CA ASN A 3 -7.19 9.41 42.83
C ASN A 3 -5.74 9.61 42.39
N ARG A 4 -4.99 8.53 42.19
CA ARG A 4 -3.59 8.62 41.77
C ARG A 4 -3.47 9.17 40.36
N LEU A 5 -2.53 10.07 40.18
CA LEU A 5 -2.06 10.54 38.88
C LEU A 5 -0.58 10.15 38.76
N THR A 6 -0.26 9.37 37.76
CA THR A 6 1.13 9.01 37.43
C THR A 6 1.38 9.36 35.98
N VAL A 7 2.52 9.99 35.71
CA VAL A 7 2.98 10.31 34.36
C VAL A 7 4.42 9.83 34.22
N ILE A 8 4.67 9.06 33.17
CA ILE A 8 6.00 8.59 32.80
C ILE A 8 6.28 9.11 31.39
N ASN A 9 7.39 9.81 31.21
CA ASN A 9 7.86 10.25 29.89
C ASN A 9 9.21 9.62 29.59
N GLN A 10 9.33 8.95 28.45
CA GLN A 10 10.57 8.29 28.04
C GLN A 10 10.77 8.49 26.54
N VAL A 11 12.03 8.67 26.17
CA VAL A 11 12.45 8.68 24.77
C VAL A 11 13.15 7.36 24.48
N ILE A 12 12.71 6.68 23.44
CA ILE A 12 13.35 5.44 22.96
C ILE A 12 13.92 5.67 21.57
N GLU A 13 15.01 4.97 21.27
CA GLU A 13 15.59 4.95 19.93
C GLU A 13 15.03 3.78 19.13
N LEU A 14 14.39 4.07 18.01
CA LEU A 14 13.87 3.08 17.07
C LEU A 14 14.77 2.98 15.85
N PRO A 15 15.09 1.76 15.35
CA PRO A 15 15.94 1.59 14.19
C PRO A 15 15.26 2.08 12.92
N ARG A 16 16.03 2.80 12.10
CA ARG A 16 15.61 3.23 10.75
C ARG A 16 15.95 2.16 9.73
N ALA A 17 15.04 1.96 8.78
CA ALA A 17 15.24 1.03 7.68
C ALA A 17 16.24 1.58 6.66
N ASP A 18 17.14 0.72 6.17
CA ASP A 18 17.84 0.93 4.91
C ASP A 18 16.94 0.38 3.78
N LEU A 19 16.47 1.27 2.93
CA LEU A 19 15.49 0.96 1.90
C LEU A 19 16.13 0.77 0.51
N ALA A 20 17.47 0.81 0.40
CA ALA A 20 18.17 0.79 -0.88
C ALA A 20 17.87 -0.46 -1.73
N GLU A 21 17.89 -1.63 -1.12
CA GLU A 21 17.58 -2.88 -1.80
C GLU A 21 16.12 -2.92 -2.29
N ARG A 22 15.18 -2.56 -1.42
CA ARG A 22 13.75 -2.50 -1.76
C ARG A 22 13.49 -1.53 -2.90
N ILE A 23 14.11 -0.36 -2.90
CA ILE A 23 14.03 0.62 -3.99
C ILE A 23 14.53 0.01 -5.30
N SER A 24 15.69 -0.66 -5.29
CA SER A 24 16.27 -1.29 -6.49
C SER A 24 15.36 -2.36 -7.08
N LEU A 25 14.78 -3.22 -6.24
CA LEU A 25 13.82 -4.24 -6.68
C LEU A 25 12.57 -3.63 -7.31
N MET A 26 12.03 -2.57 -6.70
CA MET A 26 10.85 -1.88 -7.22
C MET A 26 11.16 -1.10 -8.51
N GLU A 27 12.36 -0.57 -8.68
CA GLU A 27 12.78 0.06 -9.95
C GLU A 27 12.87 -0.96 -11.08
N THR A 28 13.38 -2.14 -10.80
CA THR A 28 13.42 -3.26 -11.75
C THR A 28 12.00 -3.68 -12.16
N GLU A 29 11.10 -3.79 -11.20
CA GLU A 29 9.70 -4.11 -11.47
C GLU A 29 9.00 -3.00 -12.28
N ARG A 30 9.28 -1.73 -11.99
CA ARG A 30 8.77 -0.60 -12.79
C ARG A 30 9.19 -0.74 -14.26
N GLU A 31 10.46 -1.04 -14.52
CA GLU A 31 10.94 -1.23 -15.89
C GLU A 31 10.28 -2.42 -16.58
N ARG A 32 10.09 -3.53 -15.86
CA ARG A 32 9.36 -4.69 -16.36
C ARG A 32 7.94 -4.33 -16.78
N LEU A 33 7.22 -3.60 -15.94
CA LEU A 33 5.86 -3.13 -16.23
C LEU A 33 5.82 -2.17 -17.42
N LEU A 34 6.76 -1.23 -17.50
CA LEU A 34 6.85 -0.31 -18.65
C LEU A 34 7.06 -1.06 -19.96
N ARG A 35 7.93 -2.05 -19.98
CA ARG A 35 8.18 -2.90 -21.17
C ARG A 35 6.99 -3.78 -21.53
N SER A 36 6.10 -4.09 -20.58
CA SER A 36 4.91 -4.93 -20.83
C SER A 36 3.76 -4.17 -21.49
N LEU A 37 3.81 -2.83 -21.52
CA LEU A 37 2.80 -2.01 -22.20
C LEU A 37 2.80 -2.30 -23.68
N LYS A 38 1.61 -2.53 -24.23
CA LYS A 38 1.40 -2.84 -25.64
C LYS A 38 0.92 -1.60 -26.39
N GLY A 39 1.45 -1.41 -27.59
CA GLY A 39 0.88 -0.41 -28.48
C GLY A 39 -0.58 -0.73 -28.77
N THR A 40 -1.43 0.30 -28.78
CA THR A 40 -2.84 0.20 -29.16
C THR A 40 -3.25 1.47 -29.91
N SER A 41 -4.07 1.30 -30.93
CA SER A 41 -4.71 2.41 -31.63
C SER A 41 -6.00 2.88 -30.93
N LEU A 42 -6.44 2.18 -29.88
CA LEU A 42 -7.66 2.52 -29.17
C LEU A 42 -7.43 3.69 -28.21
N SER A 43 -8.40 4.57 -28.18
CA SER A 43 -8.62 5.57 -27.13
C SER A 43 -9.89 5.20 -26.37
N LEU A 44 -10.18 5.86 -25.25
CA LEU A 44 -11.43 5.63 -24.52
C LEU A 44 -12.66 5.81 -25.41
N LYS A 45 -12.64 6.80 -26.32
CA LYS A 45 -13.74 7.08 -27.26
C LYS A 45 -13.99 5.95 -28.26
N THR A 46 -12.93 5.25 -28.69
CA THR A 46 -13.03 4.12 -29.62
C THR A 46 -13.18 2.79 -28.93
N PHE A 47 -12.68 2.66 -27.70
CA PHE A 47 -12.78 1.45 -26.89
C PHE A 47 -14.22 1.17 -26.42
N LEU A 48 -14.92 2.17 -25.87
CA LEU A 48 -16.28 2.00 -25.33
C LEU A 48 -17.28 1.46 -26.35
N PRO A 49 -17.39 2.00 -27.57
CA PRO A 49 -18.29 1.45 -28.60
C PRO A 49 -17.96 -0.01 -28.96
N LEU A 50 -16.68 -0.38 -28.98
CA LEU A 50 -16.28 -1.77 -29.25
C LEU A 50 -16.68 -2.71 -28.11
N VAL A 51 -16.51 -2.30 -26.87
CA VAL A 51 -16.96 -3.07 -25.69
C VAL A 51 -18.47 -3.33 -25.80
N VAL A 52 -19.28 -2.31 -26.07
CA VAL A 52 -20.72 -2.44 -26.23
C VAL A 52 -21.04 -3.37 -27.39
N LYS A 53 -20.43 -3.16 -28.55
CA LYS A 53 -20.63 -3.98 -29.75
C LYS A 53 -20.41 -5.46 -29.49
N TYR A 54 -19.28 -5.83 -28.88
CA TYR A 54 -18.88 -7.23 -28.66
C TYR A 54 -19.58 -7.89 -27.45
N ASN A 55 -20.17 -7.10 -26.54
CA ASN A 55 -21.02 -7.63 -25.48
C ASN A 55 -22.47 -7.88 -25.91
N LEU A 56 -22.94 -7.27 -27.02
CA LEU A 56 -24.28 -7.52 -27.54
C LEU A 56 -24.36 -8.88 -28.25
N SER A 57 -23.32 -9.29 -28.97
CA SER A 57 -23.25 -10.58 -29.61
C SER A 57 -21.80 -11.00 -29.85
N ASP A 58 -21.44 -12.17 -29.38
CA ASP A 58 -20.11 -12.76 -29.60
C ASP A 58 -19.93 -13.27 -31.03
N GLU A 59 -20.99 -13.74 -31.62
CA GLU A 59 -20.98 -14.36 -32.95
C GLU A 59 -21.15 -13.32 -34.07
N PHE A 60 -22.12 -12.44 -33.91
CA PHE A 60 -22.42 -11.37 -34.86
C PHE A 60 -22.48 -10.04 -34.14
N PRO A 61 -21.33 -9.44 -33.75
CA PRO A 61 -21.30 -8.24 -32.92
C PRO A 61 -21.59 -6.96 -33.69
N SER A 62 -22.51 -7.00 -34.65
CA SER A 62 -22.91 -5.89 -35.47
C SER A 62 -24.42 -5.85 -35.63
N TYR A 63 -25.00 -4.63 -35.63
CA TYR A 63 -26.40 -4.43 -35.98
C TYR A 63 -26.74 -4.95 -37.38
N TYR A 64 -25.78 -4.94 -38.30
CA TYR A 64 -25.93 -5.43 -39.69
C TYR A 64 -25.37 -6.87 -39.82
N SER A 65 -25.82 -7.79 -38.96
CA SER A 65 -25.35 -9.18 -38.99
C SER A 65 -25.54 -9.89 -40.36
N HIS A 66 -26.51 -9.45 -41.19
CA HIS A 66 -26.71 -9.94 -42.55
C HIS A 66 -25.44 -9.78 -43.44
N ARG A 67 -24.58 -8.80 -43.15
CA ARG A 67 -23.31 -8.60 -43.87
C ARG A 67 -22.32 -9.74 -43.61
N TYR A 68 -22.31 -10.28 -42.38
CA TYR A 68 -21.47 -11.44 -42.04
C TYR A 68 -21.94 -12.69 -42.79
N LEU A 69 -23.27 -12.93 -42.86
CA LEU A 69 -23.86 -14.05 -43.58
C LEU A 69 -23.58 -13.92 -45.08
N HIS A 70 -23.70 -12.73 -45.63
CA HIS A 70 -23.37 -12.48 -47.06
C HIS A 70 -21.89 -12.66 -47.36
N ASP A 71 -21.00 -12.21 -46.48
CA ASP A 71 -19.55 -12.39 -46.63
C ASP A 71 -19.20 -13.89 -46.59
N ASP A 72 -19.81 -14.64 -45.67
CA ASP A 72 -19.64 -16.09 -45.58
C ASP A 72 -20.13 -16.85 -46.83
N GLN A 73 -21.29 -16.44 -47.41
CA GLN A 73 -21.81 -16.99 -48.68
C GLN A 73 -20.88 -16.75 -49.85
N LEU A 74 -20.14 -15.65 -49.82
CA LEU A 74 -19.13 -15.30 -50.83
C LEU A 74 -17.75 -15.92 -50.53
N GLY A 75 -17.62 -16.73 -49.51
CA GLY A 75 -16.34 -17.31 -49.05
C GLY A 75 -15.35 -16.28 -48.52
N ARG A 76 -15.80 -15.09 -48.15
CA ARG A 76 -15.01 -14.01 -47.63
C ARG A 76 -14.96 -14.09 -46.08
N LYS A 77 -13.85 -13.64 -45.51
CA LYS A 77 -13.66 -13.62 -44.03
C LYS A 77 -13.20 -12.25 -43.51
N THR A 78 -13.39 -11.20 -44.29
CA THR A 78 -12.87 -9.85 -44.02
C THR A 78 -13.41 -9.30 -42.72
N LEU A 79 -14.73 -9.40 -42.50
CA LEU A 79 -15.37 -8.90 -41.27
C LEU A 79 -14.94 -9.69 -40.05
N ARG A 80 -14.82 -11.03 -40.15
CA ARG A 80 -14.35 -11.89 -39.05
C ARG A 80 -12.89 -11.61 -38.67
N HIS A 81 -12.03 -11.34 -39.67
CA HIS A 81 -10.66 -10.92 -39.41
C HIS A 81 -10.59 -9.57 -38.68
N LEU A 82 -11.41 -8.59 -39.10
CA LEU A 82 -11.50 -7.29 -38.45
C LEU A 82 -12.00 -7.41 -37.02
N ASP A 83 -13.01 -8.25 -36.77
CA ASP A 83 -13.51 -8.49 -35.40
C ASP A 83 -12.46 -9.15 -34.51
N ALA A 84 -11.72 -10.13 -35.03
CA ALA A 84 -10.61 -10.75 -34.31
C ALA A 84 -9.52 -9.74 -33.93
N GLU A 85 -9.19 -8.83 -34.87
CA GLU A 85 -8.24 -7.75 -34.60
C GLU A 85 -8.75 -6.76 -33.55
N ASN A 86 -10.00 -6.33 -33.65
CA ASN A 86 -10.63 -5.45 -32.67
C ASN A 86 -10.64 -6.06 -31.27
N ARG A 87 -10.95 -7.36 -31.15
CA ARG A 87 -10.92 -8.08 -29.86
C ARG A 87 -9.51 -8.13 -29.27
N ARG A 88 -8.48 -8.36 -30.08
CA ARG A 88 -7.07 -8.33 -29.64
C ARG A 88 -6.69 -6.92 -29.16
N ASN A 89 -7.08 -5.88 -29.89
CA ASN A 89 -6.81 -4.50 -29.50
C ASN A 89 -7.52 -4.12 -28.21
N MET A 90 -8.77 -4.56 -28.02
CA MET A 90 -9.52 -4.38 -26.76
C MET A 90 -8.82 -5.06 -25.59
N ALA A 91 -8.40 -6.32 -25.76
CA ALA A 91 -7.69 -7.06 -24.72
C ALA A 91 -6.36 -6.37 -24.35
N SER A 92 -5.61 -5.88 -25.34
CA SER A 92 -4.37 -5.11 -25.11
C SER A 92 -4.65 -3.80 -24.38
N TYR A 93 -5.73 -3.11 -24.72
CA TYR A 93 -6.12 -1.86 -24.05
C TYR A 93 -6.48 -2.09 -22.57
N ILE A 94 -7.26 -3.14 -22.27
CA ILE A 94 -7.62 -3.51 -20.90
C ILE A 94 -6.36 -3.90 -20.10
N GLN A 95 -5.46 -4.69 -20.70
CA GLN A 95 -4.21 -5.07 -20.06
C GLN A 95 -3.35 -3.85 -19.74
N ASN A 96 -3.30 -2.86 -20.63
CA ASN A 96 -2.58 -1.61 -20.38
C ASN A 96 -3.18 -0.82 -19.21
N ILE A 97 -4.52 -0.80 -19.04
CA ILE A 97 -5.17 -0.17 -17.88
C ILE A 97 -4.67 -0.78 -16.59
N TYR A 98 -4.71 -2.11 -16.46
CA TYR A 98 -4.20 -2.81 -15.27
C TYR A 98 -2.71 -2.54 -15.02
N THR A 99 -1.90 -2.57 -16.08
CA THR A 99 -0.46 -2.26 -15.97
C THR A 99 -0.24 -0.82 -15.50
N MET A 100 -1.00 0.14 -16.00
CA MET A 100 -0.90 1.54 -15.59
C MET A 100 -1.33 1.77 -14.13
N GLU A 101 -2.35 1.04 -13.65
CA GLU A 101 -2.73 1.07 -12.24
C GLU A 101 -1.59 0.56 -11.35
N GLN A 102 -0.97 -0.56 -11.71
CA GLN A 102 0.19 -1.10 -10.99
C GLN A 102 1.37 -0.12 -11.00
N LEU A 103 1.67 0.48 -12.16
CA LEU A 103 2.72 1.48 -12.29
C LEU A 103 2.46 2.71 -11.40
N THR A 104 1.22 3.17 -11.34
CA THR A 104 0.86 4.34 -10.52
C THR A 104 1.09 4.07 -9.03
N ARG A 105 0.66 2.90 -8.53
CA ARG A 105 0.93 2.48 -7.14
C ARG A 105 2.42 2.34 -6.87
N LEU A 106 3.13 1.64 -7.77
CA LEU A 106 4.56 1.42 -7.65
C LEU A 106 5.36 2.74 -7.64
N GLN A 107 5.02 3.69 -8.50
CA GLN A 107 5.67 5.01 -8.53
C GLN A 107 5.42 5.82 -7.26
N THR A 108 4.20 5.76 -6.72
CA THR A 108 3.88 6.40 -5.44
C THR A 108 4.74 5.83 -4.31
N ASN A 109 4.77 4.50 -4.20
CA ASN A 109 5.56 3.82 -3.18
C ASN A 109 7.06 4.09 -3.33
N LEU A 110 7.59 4.04 -4.56
CA LEU A 110 8.99 4.39 -4.84
C LEU A 110 9.35 5.82 -4.39
N ARG A 111 8.46 6.78 -4.62
CA ARG A 111 8.69 8.17 -4.20
C ARG A 111 8.81 8.26 -2.67
N LEU A 112 7.92 7.58 -1.93
CA LEU A 112 7.95 7.56 -0.47
C LEU A 112 9.24 6.94 0.06
N LEU A 113 9.57 5.74 -0.43
CA LEU A 113 10.80 5.04 -0.04
C LEU A 113 12.05 5.86 -0.33
N LYS A 114 12.14 6.51 -1.50
CA LYS A 114 13.28 7.37 -1.87
C LYS A 114 13.41 8.58 -0.95
N ASN A 115 12.29 9.18 -0.54
CA ASN A 115 12.31 10.29 0.41
C ASN A 115 12.87 9.83 1.76
N HIS A 116 12.39 8.71 2.30
CA HIS A 116 12.89 8.16 3.55
C HIS A 116 14.35 7.74 3.46
N GLN A 117 14.78 7.12 2.35
CA GLN A 117 16.16 6.75 2.10
C GLN A 117 17.09 7.96 2.00
N ALA A 118 16.66 9.04 1.37
CA ALA A 118 17.45 10.28 1.31
C ALA A 118 17.68 10.87 2.70
N HIS A 119 16.68 10.87 3.56
CA HIS A 119 16.83 11.30 4.96
C HIS A 119 17.71 10.35 5.77
N TYR A 120 17.65 9.06 5.52
CA TYR A 120 18.55 8.08 6.14
C TYR A 120 20.01 8.34 5.77
N ALA A 121 20.30 8.56 4.48
CA ALA A 121 21.64 8.81 3.98
C ALA A 121 22.23 10.16 4.45
N ALA A 122 21.39 11.20 4.56
CA ALA A 122 21.83 12.54 4.96
C ALA A 122 22.04 12.69 6.47
N GLY A 123 21.34 11.93 7.29
CA GLY A 123 21.26 12.17 8.74
C GLY A 123 22.36 11.51 9.57
N GLY A 124 23.15 10.57 9.03
CA GLY A 124 24.20 9.84 9.76
C GLY A 124 23.71 8.98 10.96
N LYS A 125 22.51 9.22 11.48
CA LYS A 125 21.91 8.46 12.61
C LYS A 125 21.03 7.34 12.08
N ARG A 126 21.35 6.12 12.48
CA ARG A 126 20.58 4.90 12.10
C ARG A 126 19.35 4.64 12.97
N THR A 127 19.05 5.55 13.86
CA THR A 127 17.88 5.48 14.75
C THR A 127 17.07 6.77 14.63
N VAL A 128 15.83 6.73 15.11
CA VAL A 128 14.97 7.88 15.32
C VAL A 128 14.45 7.85 16.73
N ASP A 129 14.42 9.03 17.38
CA ASP A 129 13.91 9.18 18.72
C ASP A 129 12.36 9.17 18.70
N ALA A 130 11.75 8.36 19.56
CA ALA A 130 10.32 8.30 19.76
C ALA A 130 9.99 8.62 21.22
N GLU A 131 9.28 9.71 21.46
CA GLU A 131 8.80 10.07 22.79
C GLU A 131 7.53 9.29 23.12
N LEU A 132 7.56 8.55 24.21
CA LEU A 132 6.43 7.79 24.73
C LEU A 132 5.99 8.40 26.06
N VAL A 133 4.70 8.67 26.20
CA VAL A 133 4.11 9.12 27.45
C VAL A 133 3.13 8.09 27.97
N GLY A 134 3.38 7.59 29.16
CA GLY A 134 2.47 6.77 29.94
C GLY A 134 1.71 7.66 30.93
N LEU A 135 0.38 7.56 30.98
CA LEU A 135 -0.47 8.31 31.88
C LEU A 135 -1.41 7.36 32.61
N ARG A 136 -1.49 7.49 33.94
CA ARG A 136 -2.51 6.84 34.75
C ARG A 136 -3.32 7.86 35.53
N ILE A 137 -4.64 7.74 35.46
CA ILE A 137 -5.61 8.53 36.23
C ILE A 137 -6.56 7.56 36.92
N GLY A 138 -6.33 7.29 38.21
CA GLY A 138 -7.06 6.25 38.94
C GLY A 138 -6.93 4.88 38.25
N GLY A 139 -8.04 4.31 37.82
CA GLY A 139 -8.05 3.03 37.10
C GLY A 139 -7.83 3.11 35.59
N PHE A 140 -7.67 4.31 35.02
CA PHE A 140 -7.47 4.51 33.59
C PHE A 140 -5.97 4.61 33.25
N SER A 141 -5.51 3.88 32.24
CA SER A 141 -4.14 3.97 31.73
C SER A 141 -4.11 4.28 30.24
N LEU A 142 -3.20 5.17 29.82
CA LEU A 142 -2.98 5.58 28.44
C LEU A 142 -1.48 5.50 28.13
N LEU A 143 -1.14 4.99 26.97
CA LEU A 143 0.21 5.09 26.40
C LEU A 143 0.14 5.76 25.03
N THR A 144 1.10 6.66 24.75
CA THR A 144 1.17 7.39 23.48
C THR A 144 2.22 6.79 22.55
N PHE A 145 2.07 7.07 21.24
CA PHE A 145 3.06 6.81 20.21
C PHE A 145 3.08 7.94 19.18
N PRO A 146 4.25 8.46 18.78
CA PRO A 146 4.34 9.62 17.89
C PRO A 146 4.28 9.22 16.40
N GLY A 147 3.27 8.46 16.00
CA GLY A 147 3.08 8.01 14.60
C GLY A 147 1.78 7.28 14.40
N GLU A 148 1.56 6.82 13.17
CA GLU A 148 0.37 6.07 12.78
C GLU A 148 0.52 4.59 13.16
N LEU A 149 0.30 4.29 14.44
CA LEU A 149 0.45 2.95 14.97
C LEU A 149 -0.63 2.02 14.42
N THR A 150 -0.20 0.91 13.82
CA THR A 150 -1.13 -0.13 13.36
C THR A 150 -2.00 -0.63 14.51
N VAL A 151 -3.31 -0.70 14.27
CA VAL A 151 -4.32 -1.13 15.25
C VAL A 151 -3.99 -2.50 15.87
N ARG A 152 -3.39 -3.41 15.12
CA ARG A 152 -3.00 -4.75 15.58
C ARG A 152 -2.01 -4.68 16.74
N ILE A 153 -1.03 -3.77 16.68
CA ILE A 153 -0.07 -3.53 17.78
C ILE A 153 -0.79 -2.97 18.99
N GLY A 154 -1.64 -1.95 18.79
CA GLY A 154 -2.42 -1.37 19.89
C GLY A 154 -3.31 -2.38 20.58
N LEU A 155 -3.99 -3.27 19.86
CA LEU A 155 -4.81 -4.36 20.42
C LEU A 155 -3.94 -5.38 21.17
N GLY A 156 -2.78 -5.73 20.61
CA GLY A 156 -1.82 -6.61 21.26
C GLY A 156 -1.33 -6.09 22.62
N LEU A 157 -0.99 -4.80 22.69
CA LEU A 157 -0.60 -4.13 23.94
C LEU A 157 -1.75 -4.12 24.95
N LYS A 158 -2.97 -3.77 24.52
CA LYS A 158 -4.16 -3.78 25.38
C LYS A 158 -4.41 -5.17 25.98
N THR A 159 -4.21 -6.22 25.21
CA THR A 159 -4.41 -7.61 25.65
C THR A 159 -3.37 -8.02 26.69
N ARG A 160 -2.09 -7.66 26.46
CA ARG A 160 -0.95 -8.04 27.30
C ARG A 160 -0.76 -7.15 28.53
N SER A 161 -1.30 -5.92 28.52
CA SER A 161 -1.22 -5.02 29.68
C SER A 161 -1.89 -5.62 30.92
N ALA A 162 -1.22 -5.51 32.06
CA ALA A 162 -1.81 -5.83 33.36
C ALA A 162 -2.85 -4.79 33.82
N GLN A 163 -2.73 -3.56 33.34
CA GLN A 163 -3.68 -2.46 33.65
C GLN A 163 -4.92 -2.56 32.75
N LYS A 164 -6.11 -2.46 33.35
CA LYS A 164 -7.39 -2.49 32.61
C LYS A 164 -8.31 -1.39 33.16
N PRO A 165 -8.87 -0.52 32.33
CA PRO A 165 -8.70 -0.44 30.89
C PRO A 165 -7.41 0.29 30.49
N THR A 166 -6.76 -0.20 29.42
CA THR A 166 -5.61 0.44 28.79
C THR A 166 -5.99 1.01 27.43
N PHE A 167 -5.54 2.23 27.14
CA PHE A 167 -5.71 2.92 25.87
C PHE A 167 -4.37 3.19 25.22
N ILE A 168 -4.33 3.16 23.89
CA ILE A 168 -3.15 3.48 23.10
C ILE A 168 -3.53 4.62 22.17
N ALA A 169 -2.78 5.72 22.22
CA ALA A 169 -2.97 6.90 21.38
C ALA A 169 -1.81 7.04 20.39
N GLY A 170 -2.10 6.91 19.12
CA GLY A 170 -1.19 7.30 18.04
C GLY A 170 -1.19 8.81 17.81
N TYR A 171 -0.36 9.31 16.89
CA TYR A 171 -0.25 10.72 16.50
C TYR A 171 0.00 11.70 17.65
N THR A 172 0.67 11.26 18.69
CA THR A 172 0.82 12.03 19.92
C THR A 172 2.28 12.42 20.12
N ASN A 173 2.53 13.73 20.36
CA ASN A 173 3.85 14.32 20.63
C ASN A 173 4.86 14.22 19.49
N GLY A 174 4.40 14.07 18.25
CA GLY A 174 5.27 13.97 17.09
C GLY A 174 4.63 13.20 15.94
N TYR A 175 5.39 13.05 14.84
CA TYR A 175 4.92 12.30 13.68
C TYR A 175 6.06 11.52 13.02
N LEU A 176 6.09 10.21 13.24
CA LEU A 176 7.08 9.27 12.68
C LEU A 176 6.50 8.44 11.51
N TYR A 177 5.54 9.02 10.78
CA TYR A 177 4.83 8.35 9.68
C TYR A 177 4.10 7.08 10.14
N TYR A 178 3.86 6.14 9.21
CA TYR A 178 3.25 4.86 9.52
C TYR A 178 4.19 3.96 10.33
N ALA A 179 3.61 3.23 11.26
CA ALA A 179 4.29 2.23 12.08
C ALA A 179 3.58 0.87 11.94
N PRO A 180 3.78 0.21 10.77
CA PRO A 180 3.19 -1.09 10.48
C PRO A 180 3.89 -2.20 11.27
N THR A 181 3.24 -3.37 11.40
CA THR A 181 3.91 -4.55 11.98
C THR A 181 5.12 -4.97 11.16
N ALA A 182 6.06 -5.68 11.78
CA ALA A 182 7.20 -6.27 11.08
C ALA A 182 6.79 -7.19 9.91
N GLU A 183 5.62 -7.82 10.01
CA GLU A 183 5.04 -8.62 8.92
C GLU A 183 4.54 -7.74 7.76
N GLN A 184 3.84 -6.65 8.06
CA GLN A 184 3.34 -5.71 7.06
C GLN A 184 4.47 -5.01 6.30
N LEU A 185 5.63 -4.80 6.91
CA LEU A 185 6.79 -4.23 6.25
C LEU A 185 7.32 -5.04 5.04
N ARG A 186 6.92 -6.31 4.91
CA ARG A 186 7.17 -7.10 3.69
C ARG A 186 6.39 -6.56 2.49
N ASN A 187 5.33 -5.79 2.74
CA ASN A 187 4.50 -5.08 1.75
C ASN A 187 4.02 -5.95 0.58
N VAL A 188 3.60 -7.17 0.86
CA VAL A 188 3.14 -8.14 -0.15
C VAL A 188 1.99 -7.59 -1.00
N GLY A 189 1.09 -6.80 -0.38
CA GLY A 189 -0.05 -6.19 -1.06
C GLY A 189 0.25 -4.85 -1.74
N GLY A 190 1.46 -4.29 -1.61
CA GLY A 190 1.85 -3.00 -2.18
C GLY A 190 1.11 -1.80 -1.57
N ALA A 191 0.70 -1.88 -0.30
CA ALA A 191 0.04 -0.78 0.39
C ALA A 191 0.97 0.44 0.51
N GLN A 192 0.41 1.63 0.34
CA GLN A 192 1.17 2.87 0.40
C GLN A 192 1.71 3.12 1.81
N GLU A 193 0.91 2.82 2.81
CA GLU A 193 1.23 2.98 4.23
C GLU A 193 2.51 2.22 4.63
N ASP A 194 2.69 1.01 4.10
CA ASP A 194 3.88 0.20 4.36
C ASP A 194 5.14 0.75 3.68
N SER A 195 4.98 1.64 2.71
CA SER A 195 6.07 2.34 2.02
C SER A 195 6.31 3.74 2.60
N ASP A 196 5.34 4.31 3.32
CA ASP A 196 5.48 5.56 4.06
C ASP A 196 5.87 5.27 5.52
N CYS A 197 6.86 4.42 5.68
CA CYS A 197 7.45 4.01 6.96
C CYS A 197 8.96 4.17 6.91
N LEU A 198 9.53 4.76 7.97
CA LEU A 198 10.98 4.93 8.10
C LEU A 198 11.62 3.89 9.02
N LEU A 199 10.82 3.03 9.67
CA LEU A 199 11.27 2.12 10.71
C LEU A 199 11.70 0.76 10.13
N ALA A 200 12.78 0.20 10.65
CA ALA A 200 13.18 -1.17 10.38
C ALA A 200 12.29 -2.17 11.15
N PRO A 201 12.12 -3.43 10.70
CA PRO A 201 11.19 -4.39 11.32
C PRO A 201 11.36 -4.60 12.82
N GLU A 202 12.58 -4.44 13.34
CA GLU A 202 12.93 -4.61 14.75
C GLU A 202 12.29 -3.58 15.67
N TRP A 203 11.82 -2.45 15.12
CA TRP A 203 11.18 -1.39 15.88
C TRP A 203 10.00 -1.89 16.71
N GLN A 204 9.22 -2.82 16.16
CA GLN A 204 8.01 -3.32 16.81
C GLN A 204 8.33 -3.99 18.15
N ALA A 205 9.31 -4.89 18.17
CA ALA A 205 9.70 -5.59 19.39
C ALA A 205 10.25 -4.63 20.45
N ILE A 206 11.06 -3.64 20.02
CA ILE A 206 11.62 -2.61 20.91
C ILE A 206 10.50 -1.79 21.53
N PHE A 207 9.58 -1.28 20.71
CA PHE A 207 8.45 -0.48 21.18
C PHE A 207 7.53 -1.28 22.10
N GLU A 208 7.12 -2.50 21.68
CA GLU A 208 6.18 -3.31 22.48
C GLU A 208 6.75 -3.69 23.84
N THR A 209 8.05 -4.02 23.92
CA THR A 209 8.72 -4.30 25.18
C THR A 209 8.67 -3.08 26.09
N LYS A 210 9.08 -1.91 25.57
CA LYS A 210 9.10 -0.68 26.35
C LYS A 210 7.71 -0.21 26.76
N ALA A 211 6.75 -0.34 25.85
CA ALA A 211 5.35 -0.03 26.13
C ALA A 211 4.78 -0.84 27.30
N LEU A 212 5.06 -2.14 27.34
CA LEU A 212 4.61 -3.01 28.44
C LEU A 212 5.33 -2.71 29.76
N GLU A 213 6.64 -2.41 29.74
CA GLU A 213 7.38 -1.95 30.91
C GLU A 213 6.71 -0.69 31.50
N MET A 214 6.54 0.36 30.68
CA MET A 214 5.90 1.61 31.11
C MET A 214 4.49 1.38 31.65
N LEU A 215 3.68 0.54 30.99
CA LEU A 215 2.33 0.22 31.47
C LEU A 215 2.35 -0.56 32.80
N SER A 216 3.41 -1.29 33.11
CA SER A 216 3.54 -1.99 34.40
C SER A 216 3.97 -1.07 35.53
N GLU A 217 4.67 0.03 35.22
CA GLU A 217 5.12 1.04 36.19
C GLU A 217 4.02 2.07 36.53
N LEU A 218 2.95 2.16 35.73
CA LEU A 218 1.79 3.02 35.98
C LEU A 218 0.87 2.43 37.04
#